data_75479922289d32eaf267be36ab3f9cb0
#
_entry.id   75479922289d32eaf267be36ab3f9cb0
#
_cell.length_a   1.000
_cell.length_b   1.000
_cell.length_c   1.000
_cell.angle_alpha   90.00
_cell.angle_beta   90.00
_cell.angle_gamma   90.00
#
_symmetry.space_group_name_H-M   'P 1'
#
loop_
_entity.id
_entity.type
_entity.pdbx_description
1 polymer ?
#
loop_
_entity_poly.entity_id
_entity_poly.type
_entity_poly.pdbx_seq_one_letter_code
_entity_poly.pdbx_strand_id
1 'polypeptide(L)'
;MAHKQLKEIMDMAIQYETDASEFYSTAAGIAKDPAAKTLLSEFAAIELKHKEKLENFNLDDVASEHHTVQKTHDLHVSDYLMDKEITPDSTSQDIMVHAMKREQKAYEFYARMLKVVTSDDVRSLFEELAEEELEHKEKIEIEYDDVVYKEN
;
A
#
# COMPACT_ATOMS: atom_id res chain seq x y z
N MET A 1 -0.03 -3.31 -26.30
CA MET A 1 -0.76 -4.19 -25.35
C MET A 1 -0.05 -4.28 -24.00
N ALA A 2 1.21 -4.63 -23.97
CA ALA A 2 1.96 -4.70 -22.70
C ALA A 2 2.03 -3.34 -21.98
N HIS A 3 2.21 -2.24 -22.72
CA HIS A 3 2.24 -0.89 -22.16
C HIS A 3 0.89 -0.52 -21.51
N LYS A 4 -0.23 -0.90 -22.13
CA LYS A 4 -1.57 -0.65 -21.58
C LYS A 4 -1.76 -1.38 -20.26
N GLN A 5 -1.33 -2.64 -20.17
CA GLN A 5 -1.41 -3.41 -18.93
C GLN A 5 -0.55 -2.80 -17.85
N LEU A 6 0.65 -2.33 -18.20
CA LEU A 6 1.53 -1.66 -17.25
C LEU A 6 0.86 -0.39 -16.69
N LYS A 7 0.23 0.39 -17.56
CA LYS A 7 -0.52 1.58 -17.11
C LYS A 7 -1.63 1.21 -16.13
N GLU A 8 -2.36 0.15 -16.41
CA GLU A 8 -3.41 -0.34 -15.51
C GLU A 8 -2.84 -0.73 -14.14
N ILE A 9 -1.69 -1.41 -14.12
CA ILE A 9 -1.00 -1.78 -12.88
C ILE A 9 -0.57 -0.52 -12.12
N MET A 10 0.03 0.45 -12.80
CA MET A 10 0.45 1.70 -12.18
C MET A 10 -0.74 2.49 -11.63
N ASP A 11 -1.83 2.57 -12.38
CA ASP A 11 -3.05 3.24 -11.92
C ASP A 11 -3.63 2.55 -10.68
N MET A 12 -3.59 1.22 -10.63
CA MET A 12 -4.04 0.47 -9.47
C MET A 12 -3.14 0.74 -8.25
N ALA A 13 -1.82 0.78 -8.46
CA ALA A 13 -0.89 1.09 -7.39
C ALA A 13 -1.13 2.51 -6.84
N ILE A 14 -1.34 3.49 -7.71
CA ILE A 14 -1.65 4.86 -7.32
C ILE A 14 -2.94 4.91 -6.50
N GLN A 15 -3.96 4.17 -6.93
CA GLN A 15 -5.22 4.10 -6.20
C GLN A 15 -5.03 3.48 -4.81
N TYR A 16 -4.21 2.44 -4.72
CA TYR A 16 -3.87 1.81 -3.45
C TYR A 16 -3.25 2.80 -2.48
N GLU A 17 -2.26 3.55 -2.94
CA GLU A 17 -1.56 4.51 -2.10
C GLU A 17 -2.46 5.68 -1.72
N THR A 18 -3.33 6.11 -2.63
CA THR A 18 -4.33 7.15 -2.35
C THR A 18 -5.28 6.70 -1.24
N ASP A 19 -5.83 5.50 -1.38
CA ASP A 19 -6.77 4.95 -0.41
C ASP A 19 -6.09 4.72 0.94
N ALA A 20 -4.85 4.26 0.94
CA ALA A 20 -4.07 4.05 2.16
C ALA A 20 -3.80 5.38 2.88
N SER A 21 -3.40 6.41 2.15
CA SER A 21 -3.17 7.73 2.72
C SER A 21 -4.45 8.28 3.38
N GLU A 22 -5.58 8.15 2.71
CA GLU A 22 -6.87 8.58 3.24
C GLU A 22 -7.26 7.76 4.48
N PHE A 23 -7.06 6.45 4.43
CA PHE A 23 -7.32 5.58 5.57
C PHE A 23 -6.51 6.00 6.78
N TYR A 24 -5.20 6.19 6.61
CA TYR A 24 -4.33 6.56 7.73
C TYR A 24 -4.64 7.94 8.28
N SER A 25 -4.99 8.91 7.44
CA SER A 25 -5.42 10.24 7.89
C SER A 25 -6.70 10.15 8.72
N THR A 26 -7.68 9.40 8.26
CA THR A 26 -8.94 9.20 8.97
C THR A 26 -8.70 8.47 10.29
N ALA A 27 -7.91 7.40 10.23
CA ALA A 27 -7.58 6.59 11.40
C ALA A 27 -6.85 7.40 12.47
N ALA A 28 -5.92 8.26 12.07
CA ALA A 28 -5.21 9.14 13.00
C ALA A 28 -6.17 10.09 13.73
N GLY A 29 -7.22 10.54 13.03
CA GLY A 29 -8.24 11.40 13.62
C GLY A 29 -9.13 10.67 14.63
N ILE A 30 -9.30 9.37 14.48
CA ILE A 30 -10.17 8.53 15.32
C ILE A 30 -9.39 7.95 16.52
N ALA A 31 -8.14 7.55 16.30
CA ALA A 31 -7.34 6.86 17.31
C ALA A 31 -7.18 7.70 18.59
N LYS A 32 -7.35 7.08 19.73
CA LYS A 32 -7.24 7.74 21.05
C LYS A 32 -5.85 7.59 21.63
N ASP A 33 -5.17 6.49 21.33
CA ASP A 33 -3.81 6.27 21.83
C ASP A 33 -2.85 7.24 21.13
N PRO A 34 -2.09 8.07 21.88
CA PRO A 34 -1.22 9.09 21.29
C PRO A 34 -0.13 8.51 20.37
N ALA A 35 0.46 7.39 20.75
CA ALA A 35 1.50 6.75 19.94
C ALA A 35 0.91 6.19 18.64
N ALA A 36 -0.27 5.57 18.71
CA ALA A 36 -0.99 5.09 17.54
C ALA A 36 -1.33 6.26 16.61
N LYS A 37 -1.85 7.35 17.16
CA LYS A 37 -2.17 8.55 16.38
C LYS A 37 -0.95 9.09 15.63
N THR A 38 0.18 9.18 16.30
CA THR A 38 1.44 9.64 15.69
C THR A 38 1.87 8.73 14.55
N LEU A 39 1.87 7.42 14.80
CA LEU A 39 2.28 6.43 13.80
C LEU A 39 1.38 6.48 12.55
N LEU A 40 0.07 6.56 12.77
CA LEU A 40 -0.90 6.63 11.66
C LEU A 40 -0.74 7.91 10.84
N SER A 41 -0.45 9.03 11.50
CA SER A 41 -0.18 10.30 10.80
C SER A 41 1.09 10.22 9.96
N GLU A 42 2.13 9.59 10.48
CA GLU A 42 3.37 9.36 9.74
C GLU A 42 3.13 8.48 8.51
N PHE A 43 2.34 7.43 8.67
CA PHE A 43 2.02 6.52 7.56
C PHE A 43 1.19 7.22 6.49
N ALA A 44 0.27 8.10 6.87
CA ALA A 44 -0.49 8.88 5.89
C ALA A 44 0.46 9.69 4.98
N ALA A 45 1.48 10.31 5.58
CA ALA A 45 2.47 11.09 4.83
C ALA A 45 3.35 10.19 3.94
N ILE A 46 3.75 9.02 4.46
CA ILE A 46 4.59 8.07 3.70
C ILE A 46 3.83 7.51 2.49
N GLU A 47 2.57 7.12 2.68
CA GLU A 47 1.77 6.59 1.56
C GLU A 47 1.55 7.66 0.49
N LEU A 48 1.44 8.92 0.89
CA LEU A 48 1.35 10.04 -0.06
C LEU A 48 2.63 10.17 -0.87
N LYS A 49 3.79 9.96 -0.26
CA LYS A 49 5.08 9.96 -0.97
C LYS A 49 5.19 8.79 -1.94
N HIS A 50 4.69 7.61 -1.57
CA HIS A 50 4.62 6.46 -2.47
C HIS A 50 3.77 6.79 -3.70
N LYS A 51 2.63 7.42 -3.48
CA LYS A 51 1.76 7.89 -4.56
C LYS A 51 2.51 8.82 -5.52
N GLU A 52 3.23 9.80 -4.97
CA GLU A 52 4.00 10.75 -5.77
C GLU A 52 5.08 10.04 -6.60
N LYS A 53 5.78 9.07 -6.03
CA LYS A 53 6.78 8.28 -6.76
C LYS A 53 6.16 7.54 -7.95
N LEU A 54 4.98 6.95 -7.74
CA LEU A 54 4.26 6.25 -8.78
C LEU A 54 3.78 7.20 -9.89
N GLU A 55 3.22 8.34 -9.50
CA GLU A 55 2.72 9.35 -10.44
C GLU A 55 3.84 9.97 -11.27
N ASN A 56 5.00 10.16 -10.66
CA ASN A 56 6.16 10.76 -11.33
C ASN A 56 6.96 9.76 -12.16
N PHE A 57 6.61 8.47 -12.09
CA PHE A 57 7.29 7.45 -12.89
C PHE A 57 6.93 7.66 -14.36
N ASN A 58 7.96 7.77 -15.21
CA ASN A 58 7.75 8.05 -16.64
C ASN A 58 7.54 6.76 -17.43
N LEU A 59 6.27 6.44 -17.73
CA LEU A 59 5.92 5.27 -18.52
C LEU A 59 6.40 5.36 -19.96
N ASP A 60 6.59 6.56 -20.50
CA ASP A 60 7.07 6.74 -21.88
C ASP A 60 8.49 6.20 -22.04
N ASP A 61 9.33 6.32 -21.00
CA ASP A 61 10.68 5.74 -21.01
C ASP A 61 10.65 4.22 -21.04
N VAL A 62 9.61 3.62 -20.48
CA VAL A 62 9.42 2.17 -20.40
C VAL A 62 8.72 1.63 -21.64
N ALA A 63 7.92 2.44 -22.31
CA ALA A 63 7.13 2.02 -23.48
C ALA A 63 7.97 1.49 -24.63
N SER A 64 9.25 1.86 -24.71
CA SER A 64 10.17 1.36 -25.72
C SER A 64 10.72 -0.03 -25.39
N GLU A 65 10.54 -0.51 -24.17
CA GLU A 65 10.99 -1.84 -23.76
C GLU A 65 10.03 -2.91 -24.27
N HIS A 66 10.59 -4.06 -24.65
CA HIS A 66 9.79 -5.20 -25.07
C HIS A 66 9.36 -5.97 -23.82
N HIS A 67 8.12 -6.44 -23.82
CA HIS A 67 7.60 -7.34 -22.78
C HIS A 67 7.58 -6.75 -21.37
N THR A 68 6.95 -5.57 -21.21
CA THR A 68 6.83 -4.91 -19.91
C THR A 68 5.88 -5.65 -18.95
N VAL A 69 4.99 -6.49 -19.48
CA VAL A 69 4.07 -7.32 -18.69
C VAL A 69 3.90 -8.66 -19.41
N GLN A 70 3.92 -9.76 -18.65
CA GLN A 70 3.63 -11.08 -19.20
C GLN A 70 2.15 -11.20 -19.53
N LYS A 71 1.85 -11.67 -20.75
CA LYS A 71 0.49 -11.63 -21.33
C LYS A 71 -0.53 -12.58 -20.70
N THR A 72 -0.10 -13.63 -20.04
CA THR A 72 -0.96 -14.74 -19.68
C THR A 72 -1.52 -14.67 -18.25
N HIS A 73 -1.23 -13.60 -17.51
CA HIS A 73 -1.66 -13.51 -16.12
C HIS A 73 -2.93 -12.71 -15.97
N ASP A 74 -3.88 -13.29 -15.26
CA ASP A 74 -5.00 -12.56 -14.71
C ASP A 74 -4.48 -11.88 -13.44
N LEU A 75 -4.58 -10.57 -13.39
CA LEU A 75 -3.96 -9.77 -12.33
C LEU A 75 -4.73 -9.83 -11.02
N HIS A 76 -6.01 -10.24 -11.03
CA HIS A 76 -6.84 -10.36 -9.83
C HIS A 76 -6.80 -9.11 -8.94
N VAL A 77 -6.78 -7.93 -9.56
CA VAL A 77 -6.60 -6.67 -8.82
C VAL A 77 -7.71 -6.42 -7.78
N SER A 78 -8.90 -6.94 -8.04
CA SER A 78 -10.01 -6.82 -7.09
C SER A 78 -9.75 -7.53 -5.76
N ASP A 79 -8.87 -8.54 -5.76
CA ASP A 79 -8.52 -9.27 -4.54
C ASP A 79 -7.78 -8.40 -3.53
N TYR A 80 -7.22 -7.28 -3.97
CA TYR A 80 -6.44 -6.39 -3.14
C TYR A 80 -7.22 -5.16 -2.67
N LEU A 81 -8.45 -4.99 -3.13
CA LEU A 81 -9.30 -3.88 -2.69
C LEU A 81 -9.83 -4.15 -1.29
N MET A 82 -9.91 -3.10 -0.50
CA MET A 82 -10.42 -3.19 0.86
C MET A 82 -11.44 -2.09 1.11
N ASP A 83 -12.53 -2.45 1.80
CA ASP A 83 -13.50 -1.49 2.27
C ASP A 83 -12.99 -0.78 3.52
N LYS A 84 -13.46 0.44 3.72
CA LYS A 84 -13.24 1.16 4.99
C LYS A 84 -14.18 0.60 6.02
N GLU A 85 -13.65 -0.11 7.01
CA GLU A 85 -14.45 -0.72 8.08
C GLU A 85 -14.29 0.00 9.41
N ILE A 86 -13.54 1.10 9.46
CA ILE A 86 -13.38 1.88 10.69
C ILE A 86 -14.46 2.96 10.79
N THR A 87 -14.89 3.22 12.02
CA THR A 87 -15.89 4.24 12.34
C THR A 87 -15.34 5.12 13.46
N PRO A 88 -15.98 6.27 13.75
CA PRO A 88 -15.55 7.09 14.89
C PRO A 88 -15.52 6.35 16.23
N ASP A 89 -16.23 5.23 16.34
CA ASP A 89 -16.28 4.41 17.54
C ASP A 89 -15.25 3.27 17.55
N SER A 90 -14.48 3.11 16.48
CA SER A 90 -13.46 2.06 16.39
C SER A 90 -12.40 2.27 17.45
N THR A 91 -11.97 1.16 18.08
CA THR A 91 -10.87 1.21 19.05
C THR A 91 -9.53 1.30 18.33
N SER A 92 -8.49 1.70 19.05
CA SER A 92 -7.14 1.70 18.50
C SER A 92 -6.71 0.29 18.08
N GLN A 93 -7.15 -0.75 18.79
CA GLN A 93 -6.90 -2.13 18.39
C GLN A 93 -7.53 -2.45 17.03
N ASP A 94 -8.80 -2.08 16.84
CA ASP A 94 -9.51 -2.29 15.57
C ASP A 94 -8.78 -1.60 14.42
N ILE A 95 -8.37 -0.36 14.65
CA ILE A 95 -7.67 0.44 13.63
C ILE A 95 -6.34 -0.23 13.25
N MET A 96 -5.59 -0.71 14.24
CA MET A 96 -4.30 -1.37 14.00
C MET A 96 -4.48 -2.68 13.23
N VAL A 97 -5.54 -3.44 13.52
CA VAL A 97 -5.84 -4.68 12.78
C VAL A 97 -6.12 -4.36 11.31
N HIS A 98 -6.93 -3.33 11.04
CA HIS A 98 -7.20 -2.91 9.66
C HIS A 98 -5.94 -2.41 8.96
N ALA A 99 -5.10 -1.69 9.68
CA ALA A 99 -3.82 -1.21 9.13
C ALA A 99 -2.92 -2.38 8.74
N MET A 100 -2.80 -3.41 9.61
CA MET A 100 -2.01 -4.60 9.30
C MET A 100 -2.50 -5.31 8.04
N LYS A 101 -3.82 -5.44 7.91
CA LYS A 101 -4.43 -6.08 6.73
C LYS A 101 -4.13 -5.28 5.45
N ARG A 102 -4.19 -3.95 5.54
CA ARG A 102 -3.88 -3.09 4.39
C ARG A 102 -2.43 -3.22 3.95
N GLU A 103 -1.50 -3.23 4.91
CA GLU A 103 -0.08 -3.38 4.60
C GLU A 103 0.21 -4.76 4.00
N GLN A 104 -0.43 -5.81 4.53
CA GLN A 104 -0.30 -7.15 3.97
C GLN A 104 -0.83 -7.21 2.54
N LYS A 105 -1.98 -6.61 2.28
CA LYS A 105 -2.57 -6.58 0.93
C LYS A 105 -1.71 -5.77 -0.04
N ALA A 106 -1.16 -4.65 0.40
CA ALA A 106 -0.27 -3.84 -0.43
C ALA A 106 1.01 -4.61 -0.78
N TYR A 107 1.62 -5.26 0.21
CA TYR A 107 2.78 -6.11 -0.01
C TYR A 107 2.47 -7.22 -1.03
N GLU A 108 1.36 -7.92 -0.84
CA GLU A 108 0.94 -8.99 -1.75
C GLU A 108 0.72 -8.47 -3.18
N PHE A 109 0.13 -7.29 -3.30
CA PHE A 109 -0.07 -6.65 -4.61
C PHE A 109 1.27 -6.43 -5.31
N TYR A 110 2.22 -5.77 -4.66
CA TYR A 110 3.53 -5.50 -5.28
C TYR A 110 4.30 -6.79 -5.56
N ALA A 111 4.27 -7.74 -4.63
CA ALA A 111 4.94 -9.03 -4.81
C ALA A 111 4.36 -9.79 -6.01
N ARG A 112 3.05 -9.75 -6.18
CA ARG A 112 2.40 -10.41 -7.31
C ARG A 112 2.72 -9.70 -8.62
N MET A 113 2.68 -8.37 -8.63
CA MET A 113 2.99 -7.61 -9.84
C MET A 113 4.44 -7.81 -10.28
N LEU A 114 5.35 -8.04 -9.36
CA LEU A 114 6.74 -8.37 -9.67
C LEU A 114 6.88 -9.66 -10.49
N LYS A 115 5.92 -10.56 -10.40
CA LYS A 115 5.94 -11.80 -11.19
C LYS A 115 5.59 -11.57 -12.65
N VAL A 116 4.90 -10.49 -12.97
CA VAL A 116 4.41 -10.22 -14.33
C VAL A 116 5.08 -9.03 -15.00
N VAL A 117 5.61 -8.09 -14.24
CA VAL A 117 6.30 -6.92 -14.78
C VAL A 117 7.72 -7.30 -15.15
N THR A 118 8.15 -6.94 -16.36
CA THR A 118 9.48 -7.28 -16.87
C THR A 118 10.42 -6.09 -17.01
N SER A 119 9.90 -4.85 -16.92
CA SER A 119 10.74 -3.65 -16.93
C SER A 119 11.58 -3.58 -15.66
N ASP A 120 12.89 -3.46 -15.80
CA ASP A 120 13.80 -3.38 -14.65
C ASP A 120 13.51 -2.17 -13.78
N ASP A 121 13.19 -1.01 -14.38
CA ASP A 121 12.90 0.21 -13.63
C ASP A 121 11.63 0.08 -12.80
N VAL A 122 10.57 -0.49 -13.39
CA VAL A 122 9.32 -0.73 -12.66
C VAL A 122 9.52 -1.78 -11.58
N ARG A 123 10.29 -2.83 -11.87
CA ARG A 123 10.60 -3.88 -10.89
C ARG A 123 11.32 -3.29 -9.67
N SER A 124 12.31 -2.43 -9.92
CA SER A 124 13.04 -1.78 -8.82
C SER A 124 12.12 -0.94 -7.95
N LEU A 125 11.22 -0.19 -8.56
CA LEU A 125 10.24 0.61 -7.82
C LEU A 125 9.32 -0.28 -6.99
N PHE A 126 8.79 -1.34 -7.57
CA PHE A 126 7.86 -2.24 -6.88
C PHE A 126 8.54 -3.05 -5.77
N GLU A 127 9.81 -3.42 -5.96
CA GLU A 127 10.60 -4.07 -4.90
C GLU A 127 10.78 -3.14 -3.70
N GLU A 128 11.11 -1.88 -3.96
CA GLU A 128 11.23 -0.86 -2.92
C GLU A 128 9.92 -0.68 -2.15
N LEU A 129 8.81 -0.54 -2.88
CA LEU A 129 7.51 -0.35 -2.26
C LEU A 129 7.07 -1.58 -1.47
N ALA A 130 7.32 -2.79 -2.00
CA ALA A 130 6.99 -4.02 -1.29
C ALA A 130 7.74 -4.12 0.04
N GLU A 131 9.03 -3.81 0.05
CA GLU A 131 9.84 -3.81 1.26
C GLU A 131 9.34 -2.79 2.27
N GLU A 132 9.02 -1.58 1.83
CA GLU A 132 8.51 -0.53 2.72
C GLU A 132 7.16 -0.90 3.33
N GLU A 133 6.26 -1.50 2.55
CA GLU A 133 4.98 -1.96 3.08
C GLU A 133 5.15 -3.05 4.14
N LEU A 134 6.12 -3.95 3.94
CA LEU A 134 6.42 -4.99 4.91
C LEU A 134 7.00 -4.41 6.21
N GLU A 135 7.88 -3.42 6.10
CA GLU A 135 8.41 -2.69 7.25
C GLU A 135 7.32 -1.96 8.02
N HIS A 136 6.38 -1.34 7.31
CA HIS A 136 5.22 -0.68 7.92
C HIS A 136 4.36 -1.68 8.70
N LYS A 137 4.11 -2.85 8.11
CA LYS A 137 3.37 -3.92 8.78
C LYS A 137 4.03 -4.30 10.09
N GLU A 138 5.36 -4.46 10.09
CA GLU A 138 6.11 -4.80 11.29
C GLU A 138 5.96 -3.71 12.37
N LYS A 139 6.07 -2.44 11.99
CA LYS A 139 5.89 -1.32 12.91
C LYS A 139 4.48 -1.29 13.50
N ILE A 140 3.48 -1.58 12.68
CA ILE A 140 2.08 -1.63 13.14
C ILE A 140 1.89 -2.79 14.12
N GLU A 141 2.50 -3.95 13.85
CA GLU A 141 2.41 -5.10 14.74
C GLU A 141 3.01 -4.79 16.12
N ILE A 142 4.15 -4.10 16.16
CA ILE A 142 4.78 -3.67 17.40
C ILE A 142 3.86 -2.71 18.16
N GLU A 143 3.32 -1.73 17.47
CA GLU A 143 2.41 -0.76 18.09
C GLU A 143 1.10 -1.40 18.54
N TYR A 144 0.61 -2.39 17.80
CA TYR A 144 -0.57 -3.16 18.17
C TYR A 144 -0.37 -3.85 19.52
N ASP A 145 0.78 -4.48 19.71
CA ASP A 145 1.09 -5.14 20.96
C ASP A 145 1.09 -4.16 22.14
N ASP A 146 1.65 -2.96 21.93
CA ASP A 146 1.66 -1.91 22.94
C ASP A 146 0.24 -1.39 23.25
N VAL A 147 -0.57 -1.20 22.21
CA VAL A 147 -1.96 -0.73 22.37
C VAL A 147 -2.79 -1.77 23.13
N VAL A 148 -2.66 -3.03 22.77
CA VAL A 148 -3.37 -4.12 23.46
C VAL A 148 -2.98 -4.17 24.93
N TYR A 149 -1.70 -4.04 25.24
CA TYR A 149 -1.21 -4.03 26.60
C TYR A 149 -1.80 -2.88 27.41
N LYS A 150 -1.83 -1.68 26.85
CA LYS A 150 -2.36 -0.47 27.51
C LYS A 150 -3.87 -0.54 27.74
N GLU A 151 -4.61 -1.12 26.79
CA GLU A 151 -6.07 -1.19 26.85
C GLU A 151 -6.59 -2.35 27.70
N ASN A 152 -5.74 -3.28 28.06
CA ASN A 152 -6.06 -4.39 28.94
C ASN A 152 -5.49 -4.17 30.34
#